data_7b61d471c77480aa3fe527fdd2e35529
#
_entry.id   7b61d471c77480aa3fe527fdd2e35529
#
_cell.length_a   1.000
_cell.length_b   1.000
_cell.length_c   1.000
_cell.angle_alpha   90.00
_cell.angle_beta   90.00
_cell.angle_gamma   90.00
#
_symmetry.space_group_name_H-M   'P 1'
#
loop_
_entity.id
_entity.type
_entity.pdbx_description
1 polymer ?
#
loop_
_entity_poly.entity_id
_entity_poly.type
_entity_poly.pdbx_seq_one_letter_code
_entity_poly.pdbx_strand_id
1 'polypeptide(L)'
;MALVTSSQTIPDLDYEYHTITVDTIGQASANTFTCHFQQPLKNVVQARLLAAHIHSNVITEHCYISIQELDSIFSDRASNVLTDQGHLSMLRGSFASLITDNDTHNAGNSLITFKDNYPIVTQYIDPIRRVDRLSVTIRDQNGNTIKNSTDSGANFLVFRFVCRKPNL
;
A
#
# COMPACT_ATOMS: atom_id res chain seq x y z
N MET A 1 12.69 1.48 -27.15
CA MET A 1 12.26 1.04 -26.95
C MET A 1 12.01 0.35 -26.09
N ALA A 2 11.71 0.02 -25.58
CA ALA A 2 11.45 -0.47 -24.93
C ALA A 2 11.12 -1.18 -24.27
N LEU A 3 10.87 -1.56 -24.11
CA LEU A 3 10.31 -2.15 -23.58
C LEU A 3 10.59 -2.85 -22.72
N VAL A 4 10.92 -2.95 -22.28
CA VAL A 4 11.16 -3.62 -21.63
C VAL A 4 11.17 -3.71 -20.48
N THR A 5 10.80 -3.87 -20.08
CA THR A 5 10.39 -3.88 -19.01
C THR A 5 10.54 -5.05 -18.37
N SER A 6 11.15 -5.09 -17.59
CA SER A 6 11.13 -6.12 -16.72
C SER A 6 11.18 -7.41 -17.46
N SER A 7 10.65 -8.35 -17.02
CA SER A 7 10.65 -9.67 -17.62
C SER A 7 9.75 -9.82 -18.85
N GLN A 8 9.04 -8.77 -19.21
CA GLN A 8 8.15 -8.86 -20.35
C GLN A 8 8.82 -8.42 -21.61
N THR A 9 9.03 -9.35 -22.51
CA THR A 9 9.60 -9.10 -23.82
C THR A 9 8.53 -8.97 -24.90
N ILE A 10 7.32 -9.39 -24.62
CA ILE A 10 6.19 -9.36 -25.55
C ILE A 10 5.04 -8.62 -24.91
N PRO A 11 4.40 -7.66 -25.59
CA PRO A 11 3.22 -7.00 -25.08
C PRO A 11 2.11 -8.01 -24.79
N ASP A 12 1.50 -7.87 -23.62
CA ASP A 12 0.36 -8.68 -23.24
C ASP A 12 -0.89 -8.12 -23.94
N LEU A 13 -1.58 -8.97 -24.68
CA LEU A 13 -2.78 -8.58 -25.40
C LEU A 13 -4.01 -8.48 -24.50
N ASP A 14 -3.99 -9.17 -23.37
CA ASP A 14 -5.15 -9.28 -22.48
C ASP A 14 -5.09 -8.33 -21.29
N TYR A 15 -3.91 -7.84 -20.93
CA TYR A 15 -3.68 -7.05 -19.73
C TYR A 15 -2.97 -5.72 -20.01
N GLU A 16 -3.29 -4.76 -19.17
CA GLU A 16 -2.60 -3.47 -19.10
C GLU A 16 -1.90 -3.33 -17.75
N TYR A 17 -0.72 -2.72 -17.77
CA TYR A 17 0.08 -2.51 -16.58
C TYR A 17 0.23 -1.02 -16.30
N HIS A 18 -0.16 -0.61 -15.11
CA HIS A 18 -0.10 0.79 -14.70
C HIS A 18 0.76 0.92 -13.45
N THR A 19 1.70 1.86 -13.46
CA THR A 19 2.48 2.21 -12.28
C THR A 19 1.97 3.56 -11.77
N ILE A 20 1.52 3.59 -10.52
CA ILE A 20 0.93 4.77 -9.89
C ILE A 20 1.68 5.07 -8.61
N THR A 21 2.11 6.31 -8.46
CA THR A 21 2.67 6.83 -7.22
C THR A 21 1.62 7.65 -6.50
N VAL A 22 1.42 7.37 -5.23
CA VAL A 22 0.63 8.18 -4.32
C VAL A 22 1.51 8.75 -3.24
N ASP A 23 1.22 9.95 -2.80
CA ASP A 23 2.01 10.64 -1.80
C ASP A 23 1.14 11.54 -0.90
N THR A 24 1.77 12.07 0.13
CA THR A 24 1.10 12.96 1.09
C THR A 24 1.45 14.42 0.91
N ILE A 25 2.02 14.79 -0.22
CA ILE A 25 2.35 16.20 -0.52
C ILE A 25 1.05 17.01 -0.57
N GLY A 26 0.98 18.04 0.24
CA GLY A 26 -0.20 18.90 0.32
C GLY A 26 -1.40 18.30 1.05
N GLN A 27 -1.28 17.09 1.60
CA GLN A 27 -2.33 16.46 2.40
C GLN A 27 -2.31 16.97 3.84
N ALA A 28 -3.47 17.06 4.45
CA ALA A 28 -3.60 17.50 5.84
C ALA A 28 -3.06 16.46 6.84
N SER A 29 -3.04 15.20 6.46
CA SER A 29 -2.56 14.09 7.28
C SER A 29 -1.66 13.18 6.47
N ALA A 30 -0.57 12.73 7.08
CA ALA A 30 0.30 11.72 6.49
C ALA A 30 -0.09 10.29 6.85
N ASN A 31 -1.02 10.11 7.80
CA ASN A 31 -1.48 8.80 8.26
C ASN A 31 -2.72 8.33 7.53
N THR A 32 -3.59 9.28 7.21
CA THR A 32 -4.87 9.01 6.54
C THR A 32 -5.04 10.04 5.45
N PHE A 33 -5.02 9.61 4.22
CA PHE A 33 -5.06 10.50 3.06
C PHE A 33 -5.71 9.81 1.86
N THR A 34 -6.15 10.59 0.90
CA THR A 34 -6.77 10.10 -0.33
C THR A 34 -6.09 10.73 -1.53
N CYS A 35 -5.67 9.88 -2.47
CA CYS A 35 -5.12 10.32 -3.75
C CYS A 35 -6.07 9.92 -4.88
N HIS A 36 -6.40 10.86 -5.74
CA HIS A 36 -7.25 10.62 -6.89
C HIS A 36 -6.42 10.37 -8.15
N PHE A 37 -6.86 9.43 -8.95
CA PHE A 37 -6.23 9.14 -10.24
C PHE A 37 -6.70 10.12 -11.30
N GLN A 38 -5.82 10.50 -12.20
CA GLN A 38 -6.20 11.31 -13.36
C GLN A 38 -7.15 10.54 -14.28
N GLN A 39 -6.91 9.26 -14.43
CA GLN A 39 -7.78 8.36 -15.17
C GLN A 39 -8.12 7.15 -14.32
N PRO A 40 -9.39 6.81 -14.20
CA PRO A 40 -9.79 5.61 -13.47
C PRO A 40 -9.23 4.35 -14.11
N LEU A 41 -8.76 3.44 -13.27
CA LEU A 41 -8.42 2.09 -13.70
C LEU A 41 -9.68 1.24 -13.74
N LYS A 42 -9.80 0.39 -14.74
CA LYS A 42 -10.95 -0.51 -14.92
C LYS A 42 -10.51 -1.96 -14.93
N ASN A 43 -11.34 -2.82 -14.37
CA ASN A 43 -11.11 -4.27 -14.34
C ASN A 43 -9.74 -4.61 -13.74
N VAL A 44 -9.48 -4.10 -12.55
CA VAL A 44 -8.24 -4.36 -11.82
C VAL A 44 -8.25 -5.80 -11.32
N VAL A 45 -7.29 -6.60 -11.76
CA VAL A 45 -7.14 -8.01 -11.36
C VAL A 45 -6.00 -8.22 -10.38
N GLN A 46 -5.07 -7.29 -10.30
CA GLN A 46 -3.96 -7.37 -9.36
C GLN A 46 -3.50 -5.97 -8.95
N ALA A 47 -3.16 -5.83 -7.68
CA ALA A 47 -2.46 -4.66 -7.14
C ALA A 47 -1.22 -5.14 -6.40
N ARG A 48 -0.08 -4.51 -6.65
CA ARG A 48 1.20 -4.81 -6.02
C ARG A 48 1.86 -3.53 -5.52
N LEU A 49 2.34 -3.56 -4.30
CA LEU A 49 3.20 -2.52 -3.76
C LEU A 49 4.64 -2.77 -4.23
N LEU A 50 5.21 -1.83 -4.95
CA LEU A 50 6.59 -1.91 -5.45
C LEU A 50 7.57 -1.22 -4.50
N ALA A 51 7.17 -0.10 -3.94
CA ALA A 51 8.01 0.70 -3.05
C ALA A 51 7.17 1.49 -2.07
N ALA A 52 7.73 1.71 -0.90
CA ALA A 52 7.15 2.59 0.11
C ALA A 52 8.26 3.36 0.82
N HIS A 53 7.97 4.61 1.12
CA HIS A 53 8.83 5.50 1.86
C HIS A 53 7.94 6.25 2.86
N ILE A 54 8.01 5.84 4.13
CA ILE A 54 7.06 6.28 5.15
C ILE A 54 7.84 6.84 6.33
N HIS A 55 7.51 8.07 6.69
CA HIS A 55 8.05 8.71 7.88
C HIS A 55 7.20 8.38 9.10
N SER A 56 7.86 8.04 10.20
CA SER A 56 7.22 7.81 11.48
C SER A 56 7.88 8.64 12.57
N ASN A 57 7.09 9.28 13.41
CA ASN A 57 7.55 9.99 14.60
C ASN A 57 7.48 9.14 15.87
N VAL A 58 7.17 7.86 15.73
CA VAL A 58 7.18 6.87 16.81
C VAL A 58 8.04 5.69 16.41
N ILE A 59 8.48 4.92 17.38
CA ILE A 59 9.21 3.68 17.11
C ILE A 59 8.25 2.69 16.47
N THR A 60 8.49 2.39 15.20
CA THR A 60 7.66 1.50 14.42
C THR A 60 8.50 0.33 13.93
N GLU A 61 8.19 -0.86 14.40
CA GLU A 61 8.83 -2.11 13.99
C GLU A 61 8.07 -2.79 12.87
N HIS A 62 6.77 -2.57 12.83
CA HIS A 62 5.88 -3.14 11.85
C HIS A 62 4.80 -2.13 11.49
N CYS A 63 4.58 -1.95 10.21
CA CYS A 63 3.64 -0.97 9.67
C CYS A 63 2.57 -1.68 8.84
N TYR A 64 1.32 -1.32 9.07
CA TYR A 64 0.18 -1.81 8.31
C TYR A 64 -0.39 -0.70 7.44
N ILE A 65 -0.54 -0.99 6.16
CA ILE A 65 -1.13 -0.07 5.19
C ILE A 65 -2.48 -0.64 4.78
N SER A 66 -3.54 0.04 5.17
CA SER A 66 -4.90 -0.23 4.75
C SER A 66 -5.26 0.68 3.59
N ILE A 67 -5.84 0.13 2.55
CA ILE A 67 -6.31 0.85 1.37
C ILE A 67 -7.74 0.41 1.11
N GLN A 68 -8.68 1.27 1.41
CA GLN A 68 -10.10 0.90 1.41
C GLN A 68 -10.56 0.24 0.11
N GLU A 69 -10.05 0.69 -1.02
CA GLU A 69 -10.42 0.18 -2.34
C GLU A 69 -9.75 -1.15 -2.70
N LEU A 70 -8.69 -1.53 -1.99
CA LEU A 70 -7.84 -2.69 -2.29
C LEU A 70 -7.79 -3.72 -1.18
N ASP A 71 -8.28 -3.40 0.00
CA ASP A 71 -8.23 -4.30 1.17
C ASP A 71 -9.00 -5.59 0.88
N SER A 72 -8.49 -6.68 1.43
CA SER A 72 -8.98 -8.02 1.15
C SER A 72 -9.04 -8.83 2.44
N ILE A 73 -10.04 -9.68 2.53
CA ILE A 73 -10.17 -10.65 3.63
C ILE A 73 -9.09 -11.72 3.62
N PHE A 74 -8.29 -11.81 2.56
CA PHE A 74 -7.19 -12.78 2.45
C PHE A 74 -5.89 -12.31 3.12
N SER A 75 -5.80 -11.06 3.51
CA SER A 75 -4.68 -10.53 4.29
C SER A 75 -5.14 -10.31 5.72
N ASP A 76 -4.50 -10.95 6.67
CA ASP A 76 -4.91 -10.86 8.06
C ASP A 76 -3.70 -10.82 9.00
N ARG A 77 -3.91 -10.17 10.14
CA ARG A 77 -2.99 -10.24 11.26
C ARG A 77 -3.42 -11.39 12.17
N ALA A 78 -2.55 -12.37 12.32
CA ALA A 78 -2.80 -13.44 13.25
C ALA A 78 -2.82 -12.90 14.70
N SER A 79 -3.81 -13.31 15.46
CA SER A 79 -3.90 -12.98 16.89
C SER A 79 -3.25 -14.06 17.75
N ASN A 80 -2.59 -13.66 18.82
CA ASN A 80 -2.06 -14.60 19.81
C ASN A 80 -3.06 -14.95 20.90
N VAL A 81 -4.26 -14.40 20.86
CA VAL A 81 -5.38 -14.68 21.75
C VAL A 81 -6.66 -14.84 20.95
N LEU A 82 -7.63 -15.56 21.49
CA LEU A 82 -8.90 -15.80 20.80
C LEU A 82 -9.73 -14.51 20.64
N THR A 83 -9.56 -13.58 21.56
CA THR A 83 -10.26 -12.28 21.52
C THR A 83 -9.24 -11.18 21.32
N ASP A 84 -9.25 -10.56 20.14
CA ASP A 84 -8.44 -9.39 19.89
C ASP A 84 -8.90 -8.21 20.72
N GLN A 85 -7.95 -7.43 21.16
CA GLN A 85 -8.25 -6.10 21.67
C GLN A 85 -8.77 -5.22 20.55
N GLY A 86 -9.77 -4.39 20.84
CA GLY A 86 -10.55 -3.70 19.83
C GLY A 86 -9.73 -2.90 18.80
N HIS A 87 -8.62 -2.28 19.21
CA HIS A 87 -7.77 -1.52 18.28
C HIS A 87 -6.90 -2.39 17.36
N LEU A 88 -6.62 -3.63 17.73
CA LEU A 88 -5.86 -4.55 16.88
C LEU A 88 -6.71 -5.16 15.77
N SER A 89 -8.02 -5.20 15.96
CA SER A 89 -8.93 -5.69 14.90
C SER A 89 -8.89 -4.80 13.65
N MET A 90 -8.50 -3.53 13.79
CA MET A 90 -8.33 -2.61 12.67
C MET A 90 -7.19 -2.99 11.72
N LEU A 91 -6.29 -3.88 12.14
CA LEU A 91 -5.17 -4.33 11.34
C LEU A 91 -5.53 -5.51 10.44
N ARG A 92 -6.71 -6.09 10.61
CA ARG A 92 -7.19 -7.19 9.77
C ARG A 92 -7.60 -6.68 8.41
N GLY A 93 -7.31 -7.48 7.40
CA GLY A 93 -7.65 -7.14 6.03
C GLY A 93 -6.82 -6.04 5.41
N SER A 94 -5.73 -5.60 6.04
CA SER A 94 -4.84 -4.58 5.50
C SER A 94 -4.23 -5.03 4.18
N PHE A 95 -4.10 -4.10 3.24
CA PHE A 95 -3.49 -4.39 1.93
C PHE A 95 -2.03 -4.81 2.04
N ALA A 96 -1.26 -4.13 2.90
CA ALA A 96 0.17 -4.37 3.04
C ALA A 96 0.58 -4.42 4.52
N SER A 97 1.59 -5.23 4.78
CA SER A 97 2.21 -5.40 6.09
C SER A 97 3.72 -5.30 5.89
N LEU A 98 4.34 -4.25 6.43
CA LEU A 98 5.75 -3.96 6.24
C LEU A 98 6.52 -4.15 7.54
N ILE A 99 7.56 -4.97 7.50
CA ILE A 99 8.55 -5.08 8.58
C ILE A 99 9.64 -4.05 8.29
N THR A 100 10.00 -3.28 9.29
CA THR A 100 11.02 -2.24 9.13
C THR A 100 12.41 -2.82 9.28
N ASP A 101 13.30 -2.50 8.35
CA ASP A 101 14.71 -2.91 8.38
C ASP A 101 15.58 -1.95 9.22
N ASN A 102 14.97 -1.00 9.90
CA ASN A 102 15.73 0.04 10.59
C ASN A 102 16.26 -0.40 11.93
N ASP A 103 17.56 -0.63 12.00
CA ASP A 103 18.31 -0.80 13.26
C ASP A 103 18.42 0.49 14.08
N THR A 104 18.03 1.62 13.52
CA THR A 104 18.12 2.91 14.21
C THR A 104 16.76 3.29 14.78
N HIS A 105 16.47 2.80 15.96
CA HIS A 105 15.35 3.26 16.77
C HIS A 105 15.69 4.60 17.41
N ASN A 106 15.81 5.63 16.62
CA ASN A 106 15.90 6.97 17.17
C ASN A 106 14.50 7.47 17.49
N ALA A 107 14.24 7.66 18.76
CA ALA A 107 12.99 8.26 19.21
C ALA A 107 12.73 9.56 18.44
N GLY A 108 11.69 9.57 17.63
CA GLY A 108 11.22 10.78 16.97
C GLY A 108 11.27 10.81 15.45
N ASN A 109 12.13 10.02 14.80
CA ASN A 109 12.19 10.01 13.32
C ASN A 109 12.65 8.67 12.80
N SER A 110 11.70 7.80 12.53
CA SER A 110 11.96 6.54 11.83
C SER A 110 11.55 6.67 10.37
N LEU A 111 12.37 6.16 9.49
CA LEU A 111 12.08 6.06 8.08
C LEU A 111 11.88 4.59 7.71
N ILE A 112 10.68 4.26 7.29
CA ILE A 112 10.33 2.92 6.83
C ILE A 112 10.50 2.91 5.32
N THR A 113 11.38 2.04 4.84
CA THR A 113 11.65 1.89 3.42
C THR A 113 11.34 0.46 2.98
N PHE A 114 10.54 0.32 1.94
CA PHE A 114 10.25 -0.94 1.29
C PHE A 114 10.60 -0.82 -0.19
N LYS A 115 11.31 -1.80 -0.74
CA LYS A 115 11.77 -1.82 -2.13
C LYS A 115 11.56 -3.19 -2.76
N ASP A 116 10.34 -3.68 -2.70
CA ASP A 116 9.94 -4.96 -3.30
C ASP A 116 10.84 -6.15 -2.90
N ASN A 117 11.39 -6.10 -1.70
CA ASN A 117 12.27 -7.13 -1.16
C ASN A 117 11.51 -8.41 -0.74
N TYR A 118 10.20 -8.33 -0.64
CA TYR A 118 9.29 -9.48 -0.55
C TYR A 118 7.94 -9.12 -1.20
N PRO A 119 7.20 -10.08 -1.73
CA PRO A 119 6.01 -9.75 -2.50
C PRO A 119 4.86 -9.24 -1.61
N ILE A 120 4.40 -8.04 -1.91
CA ILE A 120 3.14 -7.50 -1.38
C ILE A 120 2.20 -7.32 -2.57
N VAL A 121 1.35 -8.31 -2.77
CA VAL A 121 0.49 -8.39 -3.93
C VAL A 121 -0.85 -9.01 -3.56
N THR A 122 -1.92 -8.42 -4.05
CA THR A 122 -3.27 -8.96 -3.94
C THR A 122 -3.82 -9.21 -5.33
N GLN A 123 -4.36 -10.41 -5.53
CA GLN A 123 -5.04 -10.80 -6.76
C GLN A 123 -6.55 -10.84 -6.50
N TYR A 124 -7.31 -10.26 -7.40
CA TYR A 124 -8.77 -10.19 -7.30
C TYR A 124 -9.39 -11.19 -8.27
N ILE A 125 -10.04 -12.22 -7.72
CA ILE A 125 -10.73 -13.25 -8.52
C ILE A 125 -11.86 -12.59 -9.31
N ASP A 126 -12.63 -11.75 -8.63
CA ASP A 126 -13.58 -10.86 -9.29
C ASP A 126 -12.88 -9.51 -9.50
N PRO A 127 -12.61 -9.11 -10.74
CA PRO A 127 -11.93 -7.85 -11.00
C PRO A 127 -12.65 -6.66 -10.37
N ILE A 128 -11.89 -5.76 -9.76
CA ILE A 128 -12.44 -4.50 -9.28
C ILE A 128 -12.84 -3.69 -10.51
N ARG A 129 -14.10 -3.38 -10.65
CA ARG A 129 -14.64 -2.74 -11.86
C ARG A 129 -14.04 -1.38 -12.14
N ARG A 130 -13.79 -0.62 -11.08
CA ARG A 130 -13.28 0.75 -11.19
C ARG A 130 -12.52 1.14 -9.93
N VAL A 131 -11.33 1.68 -10.11
CA VAL A 131 -10.54 2.32 -9.06
C VAL A 131 -10.19 3.71 -9.57
N ASP A 132 -10.66 4.75 -8.92
CA ASP A 132 -10.40 6.15 -9.27
C ASP A 132 -9.66 6.92 -8.18
N ARG A 133 -9.47 6.29 -7.04
CA ARG A 133 -8.75 6.86 -5.89
C ARG A 133 -8.20 5.74 -5.01
N LEU A 134 -7.27 6.09 -4.16
CA LEU A 134 -6.81 5.24 -3.06
C LEU A 134 -6.97 6.00 -1.76
N SER A 135 -7.74 5.45 -0.85
CA SER A 135 -7.93 5.96 0.51
C SER A 135 -7.03 5.14 1.44
N VAL A 136 -5.93 5.74 1.85
CA VAL A 136 -4.83 5.08 2.55
C VAL A 136 -4.86 5.43 4.02
N THR A 137 -4.68 4.43 4.88
CA THR A 137 -4.47 4.59 6.32
C THR A 137 -3.26 3.78 6.74
N ILE A 138 -2.32 4.41 7.43
CA ILE A 138 -1.08 3.79 7.87
C ILE A 138 -1.08 3.69 9.39
N ARG A 139 -0.82 2.49 9.92
CA ARG A 139 -0.82 2.19 11.34
C ARG A 139 0.43 1.42 11.76
N ASP A 140 0.82 1.58 13.01
CA ASP A 140 1.92 0.83 13.62
C ASP A 140 1.49 -0.57 14.08
N GLN A 141 2.41 -1.30 14.68
CA GLN A 141 2.18 -2.65 15.22
C GLN A 141 1.10 -2.71 16.31
N ASN A 142 0.79 -1.58 16.93
CA ASN A 142 -0.20 -1.48 17.99
C ASN A 142 -1.58 -1.00 17.48
N GLY A 143 -1.69 -0.72 16.18
CA GLY A 143 -2.90 -0.19 15.56
C GLY A 143 -3.07 1.33 15.70
N ASN A 144 -2.06 2.03 16.20
CA ASN A 144 -2.07 3.48 16.28
C ASN A 144 -1.58 4.12 14.99
N THR A 145 -1.97 5.35 14.75
CA THR A 145 -1.40 6.13 13.64
C THR A 145 0.06 6.45 13.92
N ILE A 146 0.91 6.30 12.89
CA ILE A 146 2.37 6.36 13.06
C ILE A 146 2.96 7.75 12.95
N LYS A 147 2.26 8.68 12.32
CA LYS A 147 2.71 10.05 12.14
C LYS A 147 1.54 11.00 12.21
N ASN A 148 1.69 12.07 12.97
CA ASN A 148 0.64 13.04 13.20
C ASN A 148 0.76 14.31 12.36
N SER A 149 1.92 14.53 11.72
CA SER A 149 2.15 15.72 10.91
C SER A 149 3.00 15.40 9.68
N THR A 150 3.03 16.33 8.75
CA THR A 150 3.87 16.25 7.55
C THR A 150 5.26 16.86 7.74
N ASP A 151 5.59 17.29 8.95
CA ASP A 151 6.82 18.04 9.25
C ASP A 151 8.11 17.24 8.98
N SER A 152 8.03 15.92 9.06
CA SER A 152 9.20 15.05 8.81
C SER A 152 9.36 14.66 7.34
N GLY A 153 8.56 15.19 6.44
CA GLY A 153 8.55 14.87 5.03
C GLY A 153 7.31 14.11 4.57
N ALA A 154 7.17 13.98 3.28
CA ALA A 154 6.04 13.30 2.67
C ALA A 154 6.24 11.78 2.63
N ASN A 155 5.15 11.04 2.69
CA ASN A 155 5.12 9.61 2.45
C ASN A 155 4.88 9.34 0.97
N PHE A 156 5.50 8.28 0.45
CA PHE A 156 5.36 7.86 -0.94
C PHE A 156 5.08 6.37 -0.99
N LEU A 157 4.14 5.98 -1.82
CA LEU A 157 3.82 4.59 -2.12
C LEU A 157 3.76 4.41 -3.63
N VAL A 158 4.42 3.40 -4.15
CA VAL A 158 4.42 3.10 -5.58
C VAL A 158 3.74 1.77 -5.80
N PHE A 159 2.69 1.78 -6.61
CA PHE A 159 1.89 0.59 -6.92
C PHE A 159 2.02 0.22 -8.38
N ARG A 160 1.95 -1.07 -8.64
CA ARG A 160 1.69 -1.62 -9.96
C ARG A 160 0.31 -2.26 -9.97
N PHE A 161 -0.51 -1.80 -10.91
CA PHE A 161 -1.82 -2.37 -11.15
C PHE A 161 -1.81 -3.17 -12.45
N VAL A 162 -2.48 -4.29 -12.43
CA VAL A 162 -2.76 -5.08 -13.62
C VAL A 162 -4.26 -5.00 -13.89
N CYS A 163 -4.61 -4.52 -15.06
CA CYS A 163 -5.99 -4.36 -15.49
C CYS A 163 -6.26 -5.27 -16.69
N ARG A 164 -7.38 -5.94 -16.65
CA ARG A 164 -7.83 -6.75 -17.77
C ARG A 164 -8.42 -5.86 -18.85
N LYS A 165 -7.93 -5.99 -20.08
CA LYS A 165 -8.49 -5.27 -21.20
C LYS A 165 -9.92 -5.78 -21.48
N PRO A 166 -10.83 -4.90 -21.87
CA PRO A 166 -12.15 -5.33 -22.29
C PRO A 166 -12.02 -6.23 -23.52
N ASN A 167 -12.72 -7.32 -23.51
CA ASN A 167 -12.86 -8.14 -24.71
C ASN A 167 -13.68 -7.35 -25.73
N LEU A 168 -13.07 -7.05 -26.81
CA LEU A 168 -13.74 -6.44 -27.93
C LEU A 168 -14.45 -7.50 -28.78
#